data_cca0eaa16d4a1153ec924bb490b2a868
#
_entry.id   cca0eaa16d4a1153ec924bb490b2a868
#
_cell.length_a   1.000
_cell.length_b   1.000
_cell.length_c   1.000
_cell.angle_alpha   90.00
_cell.angle_beta   90.00
_cell.angle_gamma   90.00
#
_symmetry.space_group_name_H-M   'P 1'
#
loop_
_entity.id
_entity.type
_entity.pdbx_description
1 polymer ?
#
loop_
_entity_poly.entity_id
_entity_poly.type
_entity_poly.pdbx_seq_one_letter_code
_entity_poly.pdbx_strand_id
1 'polypeptide(L)'
;MKKELTIIGRAEKETFPSLGNAKLHARIDTGAKTSSIWASEVKETDDSLMVRFGASPLPIAGDTYTFKKYARVKVASSMGHEQIRYKIRIPIIMAGRRILATFTLADRSTQVYPVLIGRATLLKKFIVDVSKGAALTALEKERSKKLQDGIEEGTL
;
A
#
# COMPACT_ATOMS: atom_id res chain seq x y z
N MET A 1 -15.83 -21.11 -14.82
CA MET A 1 -15.52 -20.14 -15.90
C MET A 1 -14.33 -19.30 -15.52
N LYS A 2 -13.34 -19.21 -16.40
CA LYS A 2 -12.24 -18.28 -16.19
C LYS A 2 -12.74 -16.85 -16.43
N LYS A 3 -12.53 -15.97 -15.45
CA LYS A 3 -12.74 -14.56 -15.67
C LYS A 3 -11.64 -14.02 -16.58
N GLU A 4 -12.00 -13.13 -17.48
CA GLU A 4 -11.02 -12.44 -18.31
C GLU A 4 -10.09 -11.59 -17.44
N LEU A 5 -8.85 -11.43 -17.90
CA LEU A 5 -7.89 -10.56 -17.25
C LEU A 5 -8.28 -9.10 -17.50
N THR A 6 -8.22 -8.30 -16.46
CA THR A 6 -8.50 -6.87 -16.54
C THR A 6 -7.20 -6.11 -16.80
N ILE A 7 -7.23 -5.18 -17.76
CA ILE A 7 -6.07 -4.34 -18.05
C ILE A 7 -6.06 -3.17 -17.07
N ILE A 8 -4.93 -2.98 -16.40
CA ILE A 8 -4.68 -1.84 -15.51
C ILE A 8 -3.40 -1.14 -15.92
N GLY A 9 -3.17 0.05 -15.40
CA GLY A 9 -1.97 0.82 -15.68
C GLY A 9 -0.87 0.67 -14.63
N ARG A 10 0.13 1.54 -14.72
CA ARG A 10 1.26 1.57 -13.78
C ARG A 10 0.88 2.08 -12.38
N ALA A 11 -0.24 2.78 -12.27
CA ALA A 11 -0.79 3.27 -11.02
C ALA A 11 -2.31 3.27 -11.10
N GLU A 12 -2.96 2.92 -10.00
CA GLU A 12 -4.42 2.82 -9.93
C GLU A 12 -4.92 3.35 -8.60
N LYS A 13 -6.12 3.89 -8.59
CA LYS A 13 -6.80 4.22 -7.34
C LYS A 13 -7.58 3.01 -6.85
N GLU A 14 -7.44 2.72 -5.58
CA GLU A 14 -8.09 1.59 -4.95
C GLU A 14 -9.02 2.04 -3.85
N THR A 15 -10.15 1.36 -3.70
CA THR A 15 -11.07 1.56 -2.58
C THR A 15 -10.81 0.48 -1.53
N PHE A 16 -10.78 0.89 -0.28
CA PHE A 16 -10.58 0.01 0.87
C PHE A 16 -11.87 -0.03 1.71
N PRO A 17 -12.78 -0.99 1.43
CA PRO A 17 -14.08 -1.03 2.09
C PRO A 17 -14.02 -1.11 3.62
N SER A 18 -13.07 -1.87 4.15
CA SER A 18 -12.92 -2.03 5.61
C SER A 18 -12.17 -0.86 6.28
N LEU A 19 -11.68 0.10 5.50
CA LEU A 19 -11.00 1.28 5.99
C LEU A 19 -11.79 2.55 5.67
N GLY A 20 -13.08 2.54 6.00
CA GLY A 20 -13.97 3.68 5.77
C GLY A 20 -14.21 4.00 4.31
N ASN A 21 -14.10 3.03 3.41
CA ASN A 21 -14.17 3.23 1.96
C ASN A 21 -13.17 4.25 1.44
N ALA A 22 -12.02 4.39 2.11
CA ALA A 22 -10.97 5.29 1.66
C ALA A 22 -10.46 4.90 0.27
N LYS A 23 -10.21 5.91 -0.56
CA LYS A 23 -9.59 5.73 -1.87
C LYS A 23 -8.13 6.15 -1.77
N LEU A 24 -7.24 5.20 -2.04
CA LEU A 24 -5.80 5.44 -1.99
C LEU A 24 -5.18 5.14 -3.35
N HIS A 25 -4.19 5.93 -3.70
CA HIS A 25 -3.45 5.74 -4.95
C HIS A 25 -2.37 4.69 -4.76
N ALA A 26 -2.37 3.67 -5.60
CA ALA A 26 -1.43 2.57 -5.53
C ALA A 26 -0.49 2.55 -6.73
N ARG A 27 0.77 2.27 -6.46
CA ARG A 27 1.73 1.94 -7.50
C ARG A 27 1.62 0.45 -7.82
N ILE A 28 1.50 0.14 -9.09
CA ILE A 28 1.51 -1.25 -9.57
C ILE A 28 2.96 -1.64 -9.82
N ASP A 29 3.45 -2.62 -9.08
CA ASP A 29 4.86 -3.02 -9.11
C ASP A 29 4.97 -4.51 -9.42
N THR A 30 5.19 -4.84 -10.69
CA THR A 30 5.36 -6.22 -11.15
C THR A 30 6.69 -6.83 -10.70
N GLY A 31 7.63 -6.00 -10.24
CA GLY A 31 8.90 -6.46 -9.69
C GLY A 31 8.80 -6.91 -8.23
N ALA A 32 7.75 -6.49 -7.52
CA ALA A 32 7.53 -6.90 -6.14
C ALA A 32 6.64 -8.13 -6.06
N LYS A 33 6.98 -9.06 -5.18
CA LYS A 33 6.14 -10.24 -4.91
C LYS A 33 4.91 -9.88 -4.10
N THR A 34 5.08 -9.07 -3.05
CA THR A 34 4.05 -8.77 -2.06
C THR A 34 3.60 -7.32 -2.16
N SER A 35 2.36 -7.08 -1.72
CA SER A 35 1.81 -5.72 -1.63
C SER A 35 2.16 -5.11 -0.27
N SER A 36 2.20 -3.79 -0.21
CA SER A 36 2.42 -3.07 1.04
C SER A 36 1.52 -1.84 1.12
N ILE A 37 1.22 -1.44 2.34
CA ILE A 37 0.43 -0.25 2.63
C ILE A 37 1.11 0.56 3.73
N TRP A 38 1.06 1.88 3.59
CA TRP A 38 1.69 2.76 4.56
C TRP A 38 0.94 2.74 5.89
N ALA A 39 1.64 2.29 6.92
CA ALA A 39 1.19 2.35 8.31
C ALA A 39 2.12 3.30 9.06
N SER A 40 1.57 4.37 9.59
CA SER A 40 2.33 5.36 10.38
C SER A 40 2.54 4.91 11.82
N GLU A 41 1.67 4.06 12.31
CA GLU A 41 1.77 3.49 13.66
C GLU A 41 1.20 2.08 13.66
N VAL A 42 1.95 1.16 14.25
CA VAL A 42 1.53 -0.23 14.43
C VAL A 42 1.85 -0.64 15.87
N LYS A 43 0.84 -1.08 16.60
CA LYS A 43 1.00 -1.51 17.98
C LYS A 43 0.30 -2.85 18.20
N GLU A 44 1.07 -3.86 18.57
CA GLU A 44 0.52 -5.15 18.95
C GLU A 44 0.10 -5.12 20.41
N THR A 45 -1.12 -5.60 20.69
CA THR A 45 -1.63 -5.86 22.02
C THR A 45 -1.76 -7.38 22.20
N ASP A 46 -2.25 -7.85 23.35
CA ASP A 46 -2.30 -9.29 23.66
C ASP A 46 -3.08 -10.11 22.62
N ASP A 47 -4.14 -9.54 22.04
CA ASP A 47 -5.05 -10.25 21.15
C ASP A 47 -5.32 -9.55 19.83
N SER A 48 -4.65 -8.42 19.56
CA SER A 48 -4.96 -7.64 18.38
C SER A 48 -3.79 -6.77 17.93
N LEU A 49 -3.94 -6.22 16.73
CA LEU A 49 -3.00 -5.28 16.14
C LEU A 49 -3.72 -3.95 15.88
N MET A 50 -3.24 -2.89 16.50
CA MET A 50 -3.74 -1.53 16.26
C MET A 50 -2.89 -0.86 15.19
N VAL A 51 -3.55 -0.28 14.20
CA VAL A 51 -2.87 0.32 13.04
C VAL A 51 -3.45 1.70 12.75
N ARG A 52 -2.56 2.66 12.53
CA ARG A 52 -2.89 3.93 11.88
C ARG A 52 -2.24 3.94 10.51
N PHE A 53 -3.02 4.28 9.50
CA PHE A 53 -2.54 4.29 8.12
C PHE A 53 -2.21 5.70 7.67
N GLY A 54 -1.04 5.85 7.08
CA GLY A 54 -0.63 7.09 6.44
C GLY A 54 -0.52 8.28 7.38
N ALA A 55 -0.58 9.45 6.80
CA ALA A 55 -0.58 10.73 7.50
C ALA A 55 -1.36 11.76 6.68
N SER A 56 -1.76 12.87 7.32
CA SER A 56 -2.39 13.97 6.60
C SER A 56 -1.55 14.37 5.35
N PRO A 57 -2.16 14.63 4.20
CA PRO A 57 -3.60 14.83 3.95
C PRO A 57 -4.35 13.59 3.44
N LEU A 58 -3.84 12.38 3.65
CA LEU A 58 -4.54 11.18 3.20
C LEU A 58 -5.92 11.04 3.86
N PRO A 59 -6.95 10.57 3.12
CA PRO A 59 -8.31 10.49 3.67
C PRO A 59 -8.46 9.55 4.86
N ILE A 60 -7.53 8.61 5.01
CA ILE A 60 -7.51 7.61 6.08
C ILE A 60 -6.73 8.08 7.31
N ALA A 61 -6.02 9.19 7.23
CA ALA A 61 -5.16 9.68 8.31
C ALA A 61 -5.96 10.04 9.57
N GLY A 62 -5.42 9.70 10.72
CA GLY A 62 -6.02 10.02 12.03
C GLY A 62 -6.90 8.92 12.62
N ASP A 63 -7.41 8.02 11.81
CA ASP A 63 -8.23 6.91 12.30
C ASP A 63 -7.38 5.74 12.77
N THR A 64 -7.86 5.04 13.80
CA THR A 64 -7.22 3.84 14.33
C THR A 64 -8.07 2.63 14.00
N TYR A 65 -7.43 1.61 13.44
CA TYR A 65 -8.08 0.35 13.07
C TYR A 65 -7.48 -0.78 13.89
N THR A 66 -8.33 -1.75 14.25
CA THR A 66 -7.91 -2.90 15.05
C THR A 66 -8.14 -4.18 14.26
N PHE A 67 -7.10 -5.01 14.19
CA PHE A 67 -7.15 -6.29 13.48
C PHE A 67 -6.90 -7.43 14.46
N LYS A 68 -7.80 -8.40 14.51
CA LYS A 68 -7.62 -9.61 15.31
C LYS A 68 -6.88 -10.70 14.54
N LYS A 69 -7.00 -10.69 13.21
CA LYS A 69 -6.29 -11.61 12.33
C LYS A 69 -5.14 -10.88 11.65
N TYR A 70 -3.93 -11.28 11.96
CA TYR A 70 -2.72 -10.71 11.36
C TYR A 70 -1.59 -11.73 11.47
N ALA A 71 -0.53 -11.52 10.69
CA ALA A 71 0.66 -12.35 10.76
C ALA A 71 1.87 -11.50 11.12
N ARG A 72 2.79 -12.10 11.88
CA ARG A 72 4.11 -11.54 12.15
C ARG A 72 5.13 -12.24 11.26
N VAL A 73 5.99 -11.47 10.63
CA VAL A 73 7.05 -12.00 9.78
C VAL A 73 8.37 -11.39 10.23
N LYS A 74 9.34 -12.24 10.55
CA LYS A 74 10.69 -11.79 10.82
C LYS A 74 11.41 -11.61 9.49
N VAL A 75 11.99 -10.44 9.27
CA VAL A 75 12.82 -10.16 8.10
C VAL A 75 14.20 -9.71 8.57
N ALA A 76 15.24 -10.18 7.88
CA ALA A 76 16.59 -9.69 8.12
C ALA A 76 16.76 -8.36 7.37
N SER A 77 17.26 -7.34 8.08
CA SER A 77 17.65 -6.09 7.46
C SER A 77 19.00 -6.27 6.75
N SER A 78 19.34 -5.34 5.86
CA SER A 78 20.64 -5.30 5.20
C SER A 78 21.82 -5.18 6.18
N MET A 79 21.55 -4.73 7.40
CA MET A 79 22.53 -4.61 8.47
C MET A 79 22.62 -5.85 9.37
N GLY A 80 21.92 -6.93 9.02
CA GLY A 80 21.90 -8.16 9.79
C GLY A 80 20.99 -8.15 11.03
N HIS A 81 20.22 -7.08 11.23
CA HIS A 81 19.25 -7.00 12.32
C HIS A 81 17.94 -7.64 11.93
N GLU A 82 17.30 -8.34 12.87
CA GLU A 82 15.96 -8.86 12.67
C GLU A 82 14.93 -7.75 12.92
N GLN A 83 13.95 -7.63 12.02
CA GLN A 83 12.80 -6.77 12.18
C GLN A 83 11.53 -7.59 12.11
N ILE A 84 10.57 -7.23 12.93
CA ILE A 84 9.23 -7.80 12.85
C ILE A 84 8.39 -6.93 11.94
N ARG A 85 7.80 -7.53 10.92
CA ARG A 85 6.81 -6.89 10.05
C ARG A 85 5.48 -7.60 10.22
N TYR A 86 4.42 -6.83 10.11
CA TYR A 86 3.07 -7.34 10.23
C TYR A 86 2.40 -7.38 8.87
N LYS A 87 1.59 -8.40 8.66
CA LYS A 87 0.75 -8.54 7.47
C LYS A 87 -0.71 -8.62 7.89
N ILE A 88 -1.54 -7.92 7.13
CA ILE A 88 -3.00 -7.99 7.27
C ILE A 88 -3.60 -8.40 5.94
N ARG A 89 -4.80 -8.95 5.99
CA ARG A 89 -5.55 -9.35 4.81
C ARG A 89 -6.87 -8.62 4.81
N ILE A 90 -7.05 -7.74 3.82
CA ILE A 90 -8.23 -6.87 3.74
C ILE A 90 -8.75 -6.80 2.30
N PRO A 91 -10.06 -6.57 2.13
CA PRO A 91 -10.63 -6.39 0.81
C PRO A 91 -10.20 -5.06 0.18
N ILE A 92 -9.99 -5.10 -1.12
CA ILE A 92 -9.81 -3.91 -1.94
C ILE A 92 -10.73 -3.99 -3.14
N ILE A 93 -11.04 -2.84 -3.72
CA ILE A 93 -11.71 -2.77 -5.02
C ILE A 93 -10.77 -2.02 -5.96
N MET A 94 -10.31 -2.69 -6.99
CA MET A 94 -9.41 -2.12 -7.99
C MET A 94 -9.91 -2.46 -9.38
N ALA A 95 -10.07 -1.44 -10.22
CA ALA A 95 -10.58 -1.59 -11.59
C ALA A 95 -11.87 -2.43 -11.66
N GLY A 96 -12.79 -2.18 -10.70
CA GLY A 96 -14.07 -2.87 -10.62
C GLY A 96 -14.01 -4.29 -10.05
N ARG A 97 -12.84 -4.78 -9.65
CA ARG A 97 -12.68 -6.12 -9.07
C ARG A 97 -12.50 -6.04 -7.56
N ARG A 98 -13.27 -6.83 -6.83
CA ARG A 98 -13.10 -6.99 -5.39
C ARG A 98 -12.14 -8.13 -5.12
N ILE A 99 -11.09 -7.84 -4.38
CA ILE A 99 -9.99 -8.77 -4.09
C ILE A 99 -9.73 -8.75 -2.59
N LEU A 100 -9.55 -9.93 -2.00
CA LEU A 100 -9.04 -10.04 -0.65
C LEU A 100 -7.51 -10.08 -0.74
N ALA A 101 -6.87 -8.96 -0.40
CA ALA A 101 -5.44 -8.78 -0.61
C ALA A 101 -4.66 -8.79 0.70
N THR A 102 -3.46 -9.36 0.65
CA THR A 102 -2.54 -9.36 1.78
C THR A 102 -1.55 -8.21 1.64
N PHE A 103 -1.44 -7.40 2.67
CA PHE A 103 -0.53 -6.26 2.72
C PHE A 103 0.46 -6.39 3.86
N THR A 104 1.73 -6.13 3.58
CA THR A 104 2.71 -5.84 4.61
C THR A 104 2.51 -4.40 5.07
N LEU A 105 2.47 -4.17 6.37
CA LEU A 105 2.42 -2.83 6.94
C LEU A 105 3.84 -2.27 6.92
N ALA A 106 4.02 -1.14 6.27
CA ALA A 106 5.34 -0.56 6.04
C ALA A 106 5.32 0.95 6.21
N ASP A 107 6.46 1.52 6.57
CA ASP A 107 6.65 2.96 6.53
C ASP A 107 6.91 3.37 5.08
N ARG A 108 5.97 4.06 4.49
CA ARG A 108 6.08 4.60 3.15
C ARG A 108 6.09 6.12 3.14
N SER A 109 6.49 6.73 4.26
CA SER A 109 6.52 8.19 4.42
C SER A 109 7.41 8.89 3.40
N THR A 110 8.42 8.20 2.87
CA THR A 110 9.32 8.73 1.83
C THR A 110 8.89 8.37 0.41
N GLN A 111 7.74 7.72 0.26
CA GLN A 111 7.20 7.30 -1.03
C GLN A 111 6.00 8.16 -1.42
N VAL A 112 5.82 8.39 -2.72
CA VAL A 112 4.67 9.16 -3.24
C VAL A 112 3.38 8.38 -3.03
N TYR A 113 3.40 7.08 -3.34
CA TYR A 113 2.21 6.24 -3.26
C TYR A 113 2.11 5.57 -1.89
N PRO A 114 0.96 5.73 -1.21
CA PRO A 114 0.75 5.07 0.09
C PRO A 114 0.59 3.56 -0.02
N VAL A 115 0.31 3.06 -1.21
CA VAL A 115 0.06 1.64 -1.47
C VAL A 115 0.94 1.16 -2.61
N LEU A 116 1.47 -0.05 -2.48
CA LEU A 116 2.17 -0.76 -3.53
C LEU A 116 1.50 -2.10 -3.75
N ILE A 117 1.17 -2.41 -5.00
CA ILE A 117 0.55 -3.68 -5.37
C ILE A 117 1.56 -4.55 -6.07
N GLY A 118 1.84 -5.70 -5.45
CA GLY A 118 2.77 -6.69 -5.98
C GLY A 118 2.09 -7.82 -6.74
N ARG A 119 2.92 -8.73 -7.28
CA ARG A 119 2.46 -9.83 -8.15
C ARG A 119 1.41 -10.75 -7.52
N ALA A 120 1.50 -11.00 -6.20
CA ALA A 120 0.56 -11.90 -5.54
C ALA A 120 -0.89 -11.41 -5.63
N THR A 121 -1.10 -10.09 -5.62
CA THR A 121 -2.42 -9.49 -5.80
C THR A 121 -2.86 -9.50 -7.26
N LEU A 122 -1.91 -9.36 -8.18
CA LEU A 122 -2.18 -9.23 -9.62
C LEU A 122 -2.42 -10.57 -10.32
N LEU A 123 -1.87 -11.64 -9.78
CA LEU A 123 -1.81 -12.96 -10.42
C LEU A 123 -3.17 -13.46 -10.86
N LYS A 124 -3.28 -13.82 -12.13
CA LYS A 124 -4.49 -14.36 -12.78
C LYS A 124 -5.70 -13.41 -12.79
N LYS A 125 -5.47 -12.13 -12.51
CA LYS A 125 -6.53 -11.12 -12.49
C LYS A 125 -6.25 -9.95 -13.42
N PHE A 126 -4.99 -9.55 -13.57
CA PHE A 126 -4.63 -8.33 -14.28
C PHE A 126 -3.51 -8.51 -15.27
N ILE A 127 -3.59 -7.70 -16.34
CA ILE A 127 -2.48 -7.40 -17.24
C ILE A 127 -2.11 -5.95 -17.01
N VAL A 128 -0.83 -5.66 -16.87
CA VAL A 128 -0.34 -4.31 -16.64
C VAL A 128 0.14 -3.68 -17.93
N ASP A 129 -0.55 -2.62 -18.35
CA ASP A 129 -0.14 -1.78 -19.47
C ASP A 129 0.56 -0.54 -18.92
N VAL A 130 1.87 -0.49 -19.03
CA VAL A 130 2.67 0.59 -18.44
C VAL A 130 2.43 1.96 -19.09
N SER A 131 1.78 2.00 -20.26
CA SER A 131 1.39 3.26 -20.90
C SER A 131 0.17 3.91 -20.25
N LYS A 132 -0.57 3.15 -19.43
CA LYS A 132 -1.79 3.60 -18.75
C LYS A 132 -1.51 3.82 -17.25
N GLY A 133 -2.43 4.50 -16.60
CA GLY A 133 -2.40 4.67 -15.16
C GLY A 133 -3.09 5.95 -14.73
N ALA A 134 -3.54 5.97 -13.47
CA ALA A 134 -4.13 7.16 -12.87
C ALA A 134 -3.04 8.23 -12.67
N ALA A 135 -3.30 9.43 -13.15
CA ALA A 135 -2.38 10.55 -12.97
C ALA A 135 -2.27 10.94 -11.49
N LEU A 136 -1.12 11.45 -11.11
CA LEU A 136 -0.94 12.03 -9.78
C LEU A 136 -1.91 13.19 -9.57
N THR A 137 -2.51 13.25 -8.39
CA THR A 137 -3.29 14.40 -7.95
C THR A 137 -2.37 15.60 -7.70
N ALA A 138 -2.95 16.79 -7.55
CA ALA A 138 -2.15 17.98 -7.23
C ALA A 138 -1.36 17.80 -5.92
N LEU A 139 -1.97 17.20 -4.90
CA LEU A 139 -1.30 16.93 -3.63
C LEU A 139 -0.17 15.92 -3.77
N GLU A 140 -0.37 14.89 -4.57
CA GLU A 140 0.67 13.89 -4.85
C GLU A 140 1.84 14.47 -5.65
N LYS A 141 1.56 15.33 -6.61
CA LYS A 141 2.60 16.06 -7.36
C LYS A 141 3.43 16.94 -6.43
N GLU A 142 2.78 17.65 -5.54
CA GLU A 142 3.45 18.49 -4.54
C GLU A 142 4.32 17.65 -3.61
N ARG A 143 3.81 16.52 -3.12
CA ARG A 143 4.56 15.57 -2.30
C ARG A 143 5.78 15.03 -3.04
N SER A 144 5.61 14.64 -4.31
CA SER A 144 6.69 14.15 -5.14
C SER A 144 7.81 15.18 -5.28
N LYS A 145 7.44 16.44 -5.49
CA LYS A 145 8.38 17.54 -5.58
C LYS A 145 9.14 17.75 -4.26
N LYS A 146 8.43 17.74 -3.14
CA LYS A 146 9.07 17.89 -1.81
C LYS A 146 10.05 16.77 -1.52
N LEU A 147 9.72 15.53 -1.87
CA LEU A 147 10.61 14.39 -1.69
C LEU A 147 11.86 14.54 -2.57
N GLN A 148 11.69 15.00 -3.81
CA GLN A 148 12.82 15.24 -4.73
C GLN A 148 13.72 16.36 -4.21
N ASP A 149 13.15 17.47 -3.77
CA ASP A 149 13.91 18.60 -3.20
C ASP A 149 14.69 18.15 -1.96
N GLY A 150 14.09 17.33 -1.10
CA GLY A 150 14.77 16.75 0.06
C GLY A 150 15.96 15.88 -0.31
N ILE A 151 15.86 15.09 -1.37
CA ILE A 151 16.96 14.27 -1.87
C ILE A 151 18.10 15.18 -2.38
N GLU A 152 17.77 16.21 -3.17
CA GLU A 152 18.73 17.16 -3.72
C GLU A 152 19.45 17.94 -2.62
N GLU A 153 18.75 18.29 -1.55
CA GLU A 153 19.32 18.99 -0.39
C GLU A 153 20.06 18.05 0.57
N GLY A 154 20.00 16.74 0.35
CA GLY A 154 20.61 15.76 1.23
C GLY A 154 19.91 15.60 2.58
N THR A 155 18.61 15.91 2.64
CA THR A 155 17.81 15.86 3.86
C THR A 155 17.01 14.55 4.04
N LEU A 156 17.09 13.67 3.06
CA LEU A 156 16.41 12.37 3.11
C LEU A 156 17.37 11.21 3.33
#